data_912558c4ed414fcfa87b83c4ae031d03
#
_entry.id   912558c4ed414fcfa87b83c4ae031d03
#
_cell.length_a   1.000
_cell.length_b   1.000
_cell.length_c   1.000
_cell.angle_alpha   90.00
_cell.angle_beta   90.00
_cell.angle_gamma   90.00
#
_symmetry.space_group_name_H-M   'P 1'
#
loop_
_entity.id
_entity.type
_entity.pdbx_description
1 polymer ?
#
loop_
_entity_poly.entity_id
_entity_poly.type
_entity_poly.pdbx_seq_one_letter_code
_entity_poly.pdbx_strand_id
1 'polypeptide(L)'
;MADITLLATADWDHPLWTNKQHVACSLAELGHRVLYVESLGLRPPRQGARGPGAVQARSDRGRIWRRLRHGLLPPRRVRPGLWVWSPLVLPGAQGGLALRVNRLMLGLGLGLWRRVLGLRADWLWTYNPMTLAVLEPRPWRRLIYHCVDAIQAQPGMPAAAIERWEQRLCRRADAVFVTSPDLQRRLAPLNPLTRFYPNVADGDHFARAMDPALPLPADLAAIPAPRLGFVGAISAYKLDLALLEQLARAHPSWSLVLIGPVGEGDPDTDVAALAALANVHLLGPRPYAVLPAYLKGFDLGLLPLRFNAYTQAMFPMKFFEYLAAGLPVVSSAIDALQPFADLALLVDPTPEAFAAAIGAALAGEGPSRQQRLAGAAVHTYRGRTEAMLRDLAALG
;
A
#
# COMPACT_ATOMS: atom_id res chain seq x y z
N MET A 1 -15.67 2.53 -22.45
CA MET A 1 -16.35 2.44 -21.15
C MET A 1 -16.61 0.96 -20.85
N ALA A 2 -16.20 0.48 -19.66
CA ALA A 2 -16.38 -0.90 -19.25
C ALA A 2 -16.95 -0.94 -17.81
N ASP A 3 -17.60 -2.07 -17.47
CA ASP A 3 -18.06 -2.37 -16.12
C ASP A 3 -17.00 -3.22 -15.43
N ILE A 4 -16.43 -2.72 -14.35
CA ILE A 4 -15.28 -3.32 -13.68
C ILE A 4 -15.69 -3.81 -12.30
N THR A 5 -15.49 -5.10 -12.02
CA THR A 5 -15.47 -5.61 -10.65
C THR A 5 -14.04 -5.59 -10.17
N LEU A 6 -13.75 -4.74 -9.17
CA LEU A 6 -12.42 -4.61 -8.60
C LEU A 6 -12.38 -5.37 -7.27
N LEU A 7 -11.68 -6.50 -7.24
CA LEU A 7 -11.50 -7.32 -6.04
C LEU A 7 -10.25 -6.84 -5.28
N ALA A 8 -10.47 -6.12 -4.19
CA ALA A 8 -9.42 -5.53 -3.40
C ALA A 8 -8.89 -6.43 -2.28
N THR A 9 -7.74 -6.08 -1.75
CA THR A 9 -7.15 -6.64 -0.52
C THR A 9 -7.18 -5.63 0.64
N ALA A 10 -7.90 -4.52 0.48
CA ALA A 10 -8.10 -3.48 1.48
C ALA A 10 -9.58 -3.15 1.62
N ASP A 11 -10.01 -2.79 2.84
CA ASP A 11 -11.33 -2.27 3.09
C ASP A 11 -11.39 -0.79 2.66
N TRP A 12 -12.54 -0.32 2.17
CA TRP A 12 -12.70 1.04 1.62
C TRP A 12 -12.48 2.12 2.67
N ASP A 13 -13.03 1.91 3.86
CA ASP A 13 -12.97 2.86 4.98
C ASP A 13 -11.68 2.73 5.81
N HIS A 14 -10.63 2.10 5.24
CA HIS A 14 -9.33 2.06 5.89
C HIS A 14 -8.77 3.50 5.99
N PRO A 15 -8.27 3.93 7.16
CA PRO A 15 -7.81 5.31 7.37
C PRO A 15 -6.64 5.70 6.47
N LEU A 16 -5.83 4.74 6.05
CA LEU A 16 -4.74 4.94 5.08
C LEU A 16 -5.16 4.34 3.74
N TRP A 17 -5.46 5.20 2.78
CA TRP A 17 -5.73 4.77 1.42
C TRP A 17 -4.48 4.23 0.74
N THR A 18 -4.70 3.23 -0.06
CA THR A 18 -3.66 2.55 -0.82
C THR A 18 -4.02 2.53 -2.31
N ASN A 19 -3.20 1.90 -3.09
CA ASN A 19 -3.37 1.70 -4.53
C ASN A 19 -4.81 1.34 -4.95
N LYS A 20 -5.48 0.49 -4.16
CA LYS A 20 -6.77 -0.11 -4.52
C LYS A 20 -7.88 0.92 -4.59
N GLN A 21 -7.99 1.80 -3.59
CA GLN A 21 -9.00 2.85 -3.53
C GLN A 21 -8.74 3.93 -4.58
N HIS A 22 -7.48 4.38 -4.72
CA HIS A 22 -7.10 5.41 -5.69
C HIS A 22 -7.32 4.95 -7.14
N VAL A 23 -6.95 3.71 -7.48
CA VAL A 23 -7.20 3.16 -8.82
C VAL A 23 -8.70 3.02 -9.10
N ALA A 24 -9.50 2.58 -8.10
CA ALA A 24 -10.95 2.52 -8.26
C ALA A 24 -11.56 3.90 -8.55
N CYS A 25 -11.08 4.95 -7.84
CA CYS A 25 -11.48 6.32 -8.10
C CYS A 25 -11.08 6.78 -9.51
N SER A 26 -9.82 6.58 -9.89
CA SER A 26 -9.31 6.96 -11.22
C SER A 26 -10.07 6.25 -12.35
N LEU A 27 -10.39 4.96 -12.20
CA LEU A 27 -11.21 4.23 -13.18
C LEU A 27 -12.61 4.84 -13.31
N ALA A 28 -13.24 5.23 -12.19
CA ALA A 28 -14.55 5.86 -12.22
C ALA A 28 -14.51 7.27 -12.85
N GLU A 29 -13.48 8.06 -12.54
CA GLU A 29 -13.23 9.39 -13.11
C GLU A 29 -12.94 9.31 -14.63
N LEU A 30 -12.39 8.22 -15.12
CA LEU A 30 -12.17 7.93 -16.53
C LEU A 30 -13.42 7.34 -17.24
N GLY A 31 -14.57 7.36 -16.56
CA GLY A 31 -15.86 7.01 -17.15
C GLY A 31 -16.21 5.52 -17.08
N HIS A 32 -15.46 4.71 -16.35
CA HIS A 32 -15.83 3.31 -16.08
C HIS A 32 -16.83 3.22 -14.93
N ARG A 33 -17.62 2.13 -14.89
CA ARG A 33 -18.46 1.82 -13.73
C ARG A 33 -17.77 0.75 -12.90
N VAL A 34 -17.53 1.03 -11.62
CA VAL A 34 -16.68 0.19 -10.76
C VAL A 34 -17.47 -0.33 -9.57
N LEU A 35 -17.49 -1.64 -9.39
CA LEU A 35 -17.90 -2.30 -8.16
C LEU A 35 -16.62 -2.70 -7.38
N TYR A 36 -16.27 -1.93 -6.38
CA TYR A 36 -15.18 -2.21 -5.45
C TYR A 36 -15.65 -3.26 -4.44
N VAL A 37 -15.01 -4.41 -4.46
CA VAL A 37 -15.26 -5.51 -3.53
C VAL A 37 -14.17 -5.51 -2.48
N GLU A 38 -14.55 -5.31 -1.22
CA GLU A 38 -13.62 -5.21 -0.10
C GLU A 38 -12.88 -6.52 0.18
N SER A 39 -11.81 -6.45 0.97
CA SER A 39 -10.92 -7.55 1.27
C SER A 39 -11.64 -8.81 1.75
N LEU A 40 -11.27 -9.96 1.21
CA LEU A 40 -11.80 -11.28 1.62
C LEU A 40 -11.13 -11.84 2.88
N GLY A 41 -10.06 -11.18 3.39
CA GLY A 41 -9.31 -11.65 4.56
C GLY A 41 -8.44 -12.86 4.25
N LEU A 42 -7.23 -12.61 3.75
CA LEU A 42 -6.25 -13.67 3.45
C LEU A 42 -5.60 -14.28 4.70
N ARG A 43 -5.43 -13.48 5.76
CA ARG A 43 -4.90 -13.95 7.04
C ARG A 43 -5.96 -14.70 7.83
N PRO A 44 -5.64 -15.88 8.38
CA PRO A 44 -6.49 -16.50 9.38
C PRO A 44 -6.58 -15.60 10.63
N PRO A 45 -7.75 -15.48 11.27
CA PRO A 45 -7.88 -14.74 12.53
C PRO A 45 -7.02 -15.41 13.59
N ARG A 46 -6.21 -14.63 14.31
CA ARG A 46 -5.48 -15.14 15.46
C ARG A 46 -6.45 -15.37 16.61
N GLN A 47 -6.49 -16.58 17.14
CA GLN A 47 -7.28 -16.95 18.32
C GLN A 47 -6.41 -16.94 19.57
N GLY A 48 -6.89 -16.31 20.66
CA GLY A 48 -6.41 -16.58 22.02
C GLY A 48 -5.06 -16.01 22.43
N ALA A 49 -4.52 -15.00 21.78
CA ALA A 49 -3.26 -14.39 22.19
C ALA A 49 -3.38 -13.60 23.51
N ARG A 50 -2.44 -13.82 24.47
CA ARG A 50 -2.22 -12.98 25.66
C ARG A 50 -1.10 -11.97 25.36
N GLY A 51 -1.16 -10.76 25.95
CA GLY A 51 -0.17 -9.70 25.71
C GLY A 51 -0.47 -8.83 24.46
N PRO A 52 0.54 -8.30 23.75
CA PRO A 52 0.35 -7.43 22.57
C PRO A 52 -0.56 -8.02 21.50
N GLY A 53 -0.60 -9.34 21.37
CA GLY A 53 -1.53 -10.05 20.47
C GLY A 53 -3.01 -9.95 20.87
N ALA A 54 -3.34 -9.59 22.13
CA ALA A 54 -4.73 -9.41 22.58
C ALA A 54 -5.39 -8.18 21.96
N VAL A 55 -4.64 -7.10 21.69
CA VAL A 55 -5.13 -5.90 21.00
C VAL A 55 -5.48 -6.26 19.56
N GLN A 56 -4.62 -7.03 18.88
CA GLN A 56 -4.86 -7.49 17.50
C GLN A 56 -6.06 -8.44 17.44
N ALA A 57 -6.23 -9.34 18.37
CA ALA A 57 -7.39 -10.25 18.45
C ALA A 57 -8.72 -9.48 18.67
N ARG A 58 -8.70 -8.39 19.45
CA ARG A 58 -9.86 -7.48 19.60
C ARG A 58 -10.16 -6.74 18.29
N SER A 59 -9.14 -6.26 17.60
CA SER A 59 -9.26 -5.66 16.27
C SER A 59 -9.82 -6.64 15.24
N ASP A 60 -9.42 -7.90 15.27
CA ASP A 60 -9.91 -8.96 14.39
C ASP A 60 -11.39 -9.27 14.64
N ARG A 61 -11.83 -9.35 15.92
CA ARG A 61 -13.24 -9.51 16.28
C ARG A 61 -14.08 -8.33 15.79
N GLY A 62 -13.62 -7.09 15.98
CA GLY A 62 -14.29 -5.89 15.48
C GLY A 62 -14.44 -5.90 13.96
N ARG A 63 -13.42 -6.36 13.22
CA ARG A 63 -13.47 -6.55 11.77
C ARG A 63 -14.47 -7.63 11.34
N ILE A 64 -14.52 -8.76 12.04
CA ILE A 64 -15.49 -9.84 11.76
C ILE A 64 -16.92 -9.34 11.97
N TRP A 65 -17.20 -8.69 13.10
CA TRP A 65 -18.52 -8.13 13.38
C TRP A 65 -18.93 -7.05 12.36
N ARG A 66 -18.01 -6.18 11.98
CA ARG A 66 -18.26 -5.18 10.94
C ARG A 66 -18.59 -5.85 9.60
N ARG A 67 -17.84 -6.88 9.21
CA ARG A 67 -18.09 -7.65 7.98
C ARG A 67 -19.42 -8.39 8.01
N LEU A 68 -19.78 -9.01 9.11
CA LEU A 68 -21.09 -9.66 9.25
C LEU A 68 -22.21 -8.63 9.09
N ARG A 69 -22.07 -7.47 9.72
CA ARG A 69 -23.08 -6.40 9.63
C ARG A 69 -23.15 -5.77 8.24
N HIS A 70 -22.02 -5.54 7.59
CA HIS A 70 -21.97 -4.90 6.27
C HIS A 70 -22.15 -5.89 5.11
N GLY A 71 -21.82 -7.16 5.31
CA GLY A 71 -21.89 -8.18 4.25
C GLY A 71 -23.30 -8.51 3.78
N LEU A 72 -24.31 -8.22 4.60
CA LEU A 72 -25.74 -8.36 4.25
C LEU A 72 -26.32 -7.07 3.63
N LEU A 73 -25.59 -5.95 3.67
CA LEU A 73 -26.05 -4.68 3.12
C LEU A 73 -25.77 -4.58 1.62
N PRO A 74 -26.63 -3.84 0.89
CA PRO A 74 -26.38 -3.57 -0.52
C PRO A 74 -25.11 -2.73 -0.73
N PRO A 75 -24.50 -2.77 -1.93
CA PRO A 75 -23.40 -1.91 -2.29
C PRO A 75 -23.76 -0.43 -2.10
N ARG A 76 -22.94 0.30 -1.36
CA ARG A 76 -23.12 1.73 -1.19
C ARG A 76 -22.44 2.51 -2.31
N ARG A 77 -23.12 3.49 -2.88
CA ARG A 77 -22.52 4.41 -3.84
C ARG A 77 -21.65 5.42 -3.09
N VAL A 78 -20.34 5.45 -3.39
CA VAL A 78 -19.37 6.35 -2.75
C VAL A 78 -19.01 7.55 -3.63
N ARG A 79 -19.06 7.36 -4.95
CA ARG A 79 -18.86 8.40 -5.97
C ARG A 79 -19.73 8.09 -7.21
N PRO A 80 -19.91 9.04 -8.15
CA PRO A 80 -20.47 8.74 -9.45
C PRO A 80 -19.71 7.59 -10.13
N GLY A 81 -20.43 6.54 -10.55
CA GLY A 81 -19.82 5.37 -11.19
C GLY A 81 -19.06 4.40 -10.27
N LEU A 82 -19.03 4.62 -8.95
CA LEU A 82 -18.29 3.78 -8.01
C LEU A 82 -19.15 3.33 -6.84
N TRP A 83 -19.26 2.02 -6.67
CA TRP A 83 -19.95 1.36 -5.56
C TRP A 83 -18.98 0.51 -4.77
N VAL A 84 -19.19 0.40 -3.46
CA VAL A 84 -18.42 -0.42 -2.53
C VAL A 84 -19.30 -1.48 -1.93
N TRP A 85 -18.83 -2.73 -1.95
CA TRP A 85 -19.51 -3.87 -1.36
C TRP A 85 -18.56 -4.68 -0.49
N SER A 86 -18.99 -4.97 0.75
CA SER A 86 -18.31 -5.87 1.69
C SER A 86 -18.91 -7.27 1.56
N PRO A 87 -18.22 -8.24 0.96
CA PRO A 87 -18.79 -9.59 0.82
C PRO A 87 -18.79 -10.34 2.16
N LEU A 88 -19.84 -11.10 2.40
CA LEU A 88 -19.88 -12.05 3.51
C LEU A 88 -19.06 -13.29 3.15
N VAL A 89 -17.92 -13.46 3.80
CA VAL A 89 -17.00 -14.58 3.58
C VAL A 89 -16.40 -15.06 4.92
N LEU A 90 -16.09 -16.33 4.98
CA LEU A 90 -15.36 -16.93 6.11
C LEU A 90 -13.88 -16.54 5.99
N PRO A 91 -13.33 -15.77 6.96
CA PRO A 91 -11.96 -15.29 6.86
C PRO A 91 -10.95 -16.44 7.00
N GLY A 92 -9.82 -16.34 6.29
CA GLY A 92 -8.73 -17.31 6.37
C GLY A 92 -9.03 -18.68 5.76
N ALA A 93 -10.12 -18.84 5.01
CA ALA A 93 -10.45 -20.07 4.33
C ALA A 93 -9.49 -20.34 3.17
N GLN A 94 -8.59 -21.30 3.32
CA GLN A 94 -7.54 -21.64 2.36
C GLN A 94 -7.81 -22.98 1.63
N GLY A 95 -8.84 -23.71 2.06
CA GLY A 95 -9.20 -25.01 1.47
C GLY A 95 -10.48 -25.61 2.07
N GLY A 96 -10.84 -26.80 1.61
CA GLY A 96 -11.97 -27.57 2.12
C GLY A 96 -13.34 -26.94 1.90
N LEU A 97 -14.27 -27.25 2.81
CA LEU A 97 -15.67 -26.80 2.75
C LEU A 97 -15.79 -25.27 2.87
N ALA A 98 -14.98 -24.63 3.71
CA ALA A 98 -15.03 -23.19 3.92
C ALA A 98 -14.71 -22.41 2.64
N LEU A 99 -13.75 -22.87 1.84
CA LEU A 99 -13.44 -22.26 0.55
C LEU A 99 -14.58 -22.42 -0.46
N ARG A 100 -15.26 -23.59 -0.49
CA ARG A 100 -16.43 -23.83 -1.34
C ARG A 100 -17.59 -22.90 -0.95
N VAL A 101 -17.84 -22.74 0.35
CA VAL A 101 -18.85 -21.81 0.86
C VAL A 101 -18.53 -20.38 0.45
N ASN A 102 -17.29 -19.92 0.62
CA ASN A 102 -16.87 -18.58 0.19
C ASN A 102 -17.05 -18.38 -1.32
N ARG A 103 -16.72 -19.38 -2.13
CA ARG A 103 -16.91 -19.34 -3.58
C ARG A 103 -18.39 -19.19 -3.95
N LEU A 104 -19.27 -19.97 -3.32
CA LEU A 104 -20.70 -19.88 -3.54
C LEU A 104 -21.26 -18.52 -3.13
N MET A 105 -20.96 -18.07 -1.91
CA MET A 105 -21.47 -16.80 -1.37
C MET A 105 -20.98 -15.59 -2.16
N LEU A 106 -19.69 -15.56 -2.51
CA LEU A 106 -19.12 -14.48 -3.31
C LEU A 106 -19.70 -14.49 -4.74
N GLY A 107 -19.84 -15.67 -5.36
CA GLY A 107 -20.42 -15.81 -6.71
C GLY A 107 -21.87 -15.36 -6.76
N LEU A 108 -22.70 -15.80 -5.80
CA LEU A 108 -24.11 -15.40 -5.71
C LEU A 108 -24.26 -13.91 -5.42
N GLY A 109 -23.47 -13.37 -4.46
CA GLY A 109 -23.50 -11.96 -4.12
C GLY A 109 -23.08 -11.06 -5.29
N LEU A 110 -22.00 -11.39 -6.00
CA LEU A 110 -21.59 -10.66 -7.20
C LEU A 110 -22.62 -10.75 -8.32
N GLY A 111 -23.21 -11.94 -8.53
CA GLY A 111 -24.27 -12.13 -9.52
C GLY A 111 -25.49 -11.25 -9.23
N LEU A 112 -25.92 -11.22 -7.97
CA LEU A 112 -27.05 -10.39 -7.51
C LEU A 112 -26.75 -8.89 -7.69
N TRP A 113 -25.66 -8.41 -7.08
CA TRP A 113 -25.40 -6.97 -7.04
C TRP A 113 -25.04 -6.40 -8.42
N ARG A 114 -24.33 -7.15 -9.26
CA ARG A 114 -24.12 -6.72 -10.64
C ARG A 114 -25.44 -6.59 -11.39
N ARG A 115 -26.37 -7.53 -11.21
CA ARG A 115 -27.71 -7.46 -11.82
C ARG A 115 -28.52 -6.27 -11.32
N VAL A 116 -28.54 -6.04 -10.00
CA VAL A 116 -29.25 -4.91 -9.38
C VAL A 116 -28.67 -3.56 -9.83
N LEU A 117 -27.35 -3.46 -9.97
CA LEU A 117 -26.66 -2.24 -10.41
C LEU A 117 -26.62 -2.10 -11.96
N GLY A 118 -27.15 -3.07 -12.70
CA GLY A 118 -27.10 -3.09 -14.16
C GLY A 118 -25.69 -3.19 -14.73
N LEU A 119 -24.75 -3.82 -14.00
CA LEU A 119 -23.35 -3.96 -14.40
C LEU A 119 -23.15 -5.26 -15.19
N ARG A 120 -22.41 -5.15 -16.30
CA ARG A 120 -21.98 -6.33 -17.11
C ARG A 120 -20.76 -6.99 -16.50
N ALA A 121 -20.40 -8.20 -16.95
CA ALA A 121 -19.16 -8.88 -16.60
C ALA A 121 -18.03 -8.50 -17.58
N ASP A 122 -17.74 -7.20 -17.72
CA ASP A 122 -16.71 -6.81 -18.66
C ASP A 122 -15.33 -7.17 -18.11
N TRP A 123 -14.93 -6.61 -16.97
CA TRP A 123 -13.60 -6.85 -16.43
C TRP A 123 -13.63 -7.29 -14.96
N LEU A 124 -12.82 -8.29 -14.62
CA LEU A 124 -12.42 -8.60 -13.25
C LEU A 124 -11.00 -8.07 -13.05
N TRP A 125 -10.89 -6.99 -12.29
CA TRP A 125 -9.61 -6.40 -11.88
C TRP A 125 -9.33 -6.85 -10.44
N THR A 126 -8.27 -7.60 -10.22
CA THR A 126 -8.01 -8.13 -8.89
C THR A 126 -6.63 -7.80 -8.36
N TYR A 127 -6.58 -7.52 -7.06
CA TYR A 127 -5.36 -7.42 -6.25
C TYR A 127 -5.11 -8.67 -5.40
N ASN A 128 -6.05 -9.64 -5.43
CA ASN A 128 -5.98 -10.81 -4.59
C ASN A 128 -5.33 -11.98 -5.36
N PRO A 129 -4.12 -12.45 -4.96
CA PRO A 129 -3.45 -13.56 -5.63
C PRO A 129 -4.25 -14.87 -5.59
N MET A 130 -5.17 -15.01 -4.61
CA MET A 130 -6.02 -16.19 -4.47
C MET A 130 -7.38 -16.06 -5.17
N THR A 131 -7.55 -15.12 -6.10
CA THR A 131 -8.83 -14.89 -6.79
C THR A 131 -9.43 -16.16 -7.38
N LEU A 132 -8.64 -16.97 -8.07
CA LEU A 132 -9.14 -18.21 -8.69
C LEU A 132 -9.51 -19.31 -7.69
N ALA A 133 -9.16 -19.15 -6.42
CA ALA A 133 -9.64 -20.05 -5.36
C ALA A 133 -11.12 -19.76 -5.02
N VAL A 134 -11.56 -18.50 -5.16
CA VAL A 134 -12.87 -18.03 -4.69
C VAL A 134 -13.81 -17.54 -5.80
N LEU A 135 -13.28 -17.30 -7.00
CA LEU A 135 -14.07 -16.88 -8.16
C LEU A 135 -13.66 -17.66 -9.41
N GLU A 136 -14.65 -18.07 -10.20
CA GLU A 136 -14.38 -18.55 -11.56
C GLU A 136 -14.00 -17.37 -12.46
N PRO A 137 -13.07 -17.56 -13.41
CA PRO A 137 -12.72 -16.53 -14.38
C PRO A 137 -13.88 -16.21 -15.35
N ARG A 138 -14.84 -17.07 -15.48
CA ARG A 138 -16.11 -16.80 -16.22
C ARG A 138 -17.16 -16.25 -15.25
N PRO A 139 -17.97 -15.30 -15.69
CA PRO A 139 -18.28 -14.85 -17.06
C PRO A 139 -17.49 -13.63 -17.56
N TRP A 140 -16.37 -13.28 -16.95
CA TRP A 140 -15.64 -12.05 -17.25
C TRP A 140 -15.01 -12.10 -18.65
N ARG A 141 -15.09 -10.96 -19.37
CA ARG A 141 -14.47 -10.82 -20.70
C ARG A 141 -12.96 -10.64 -20.58
N ARG A 142 -12.50 -9.98 -19.49
CA ARG A 142 -11.08 -9.80 -19.17
C ARG A 142 -10.81 -10.03 -17.69
N LEU A 143 -9.68 -10.64 -17.43
CA LEU A 143 -9.13 -10.86 -16.09
C LEU A 143 -7.79 -10.11 -15.98
N ILE A 144 -7.74 -9.09 -15.11
CA ILE A 144 -6.55 -8.28 -14.87
C ILE A 144 -6.05 -8.56 -13.45
N TYR A 145 -4.79 -8.96 -13.31
CA TYR A 145 -4.14 -9.09 -12.01
C TYR A 145 -3.21 -7.92 -11.77
N HIS A 146 -3.42 -7.19 -10.66
CA HIS A 146 -2.58 -6.07 -10.24
C HIS A 146 -1.84 -6.46 -8.96
N CYS A 147 -0.62 -6.96 -9.11
CA CYS A 147 0.26 -7.39 -8.02
C CYS A 147 1.03 -6.19 -7.48
N VAL A 148 0.68 -5.74 -6.29
CA VAL A 148 1.30 -4.55 -5.67
C VAL A 148 2.33 -4.87 -4.60
N ASP A 149 2.33 -6.11 -4.08
CA ASP A 149 3.25 -6.57 -3.03
C ASP A 149 3.45 -8.08 -3.13
N ALA A 150 4.58 -8.58 -2.66
CA ALA A 150 4.81 -10.01 -2.41
C ALA A 150 4.09 -10.45 -1.12
N ILE A 151 2.76 -10.59 -1.18
CA ILE A 151 1.92 -10.89 -0.01
C ILE A 151 2.38 -12.17 0.70
N GLN A 152 2.87 -13.17 -0.03
CA GLN A 152 3.41 -14.43 0.51
C GLN A 152 4.63 -14.23 1.41
N ALA A 153 5.38 -13.14 1.22
CA ALA A 153 6.57 -12.83 2.03
C ALA A 153 6.25 -12.08 3.34
N GLN A 154 4.97 -11.75 3.58
CA GLN A 154 4.56 -11.11 4.83
C GLN A 154 4.49 -12.13 5.96
N PRO A 155 4.84 -11.73 7.22
CA PRO A 155 4.74 -12.61 8.38
C PRO A 155 3.33 -13.22 8.55
N GLY A 156 3.27 -14.53 8.84
CA GLY A 156 2.02 -15.23 9.10
C GLY A 156 1.10 -15.48 7.91
N MET A 157 1.60 -15.28 6.69
CA MET A 157 0.85 -15.60 5.47
C MET A 157 1.08 -17.06 5.04
N PRO A 158 0.06 -17.71 4.43
CA PRO A 158 0.19 -19.08 3.90
C PRO A 158 0.93 -19.06 2.55
N ALA A 159 2.24 -18.83 2.56
CA ALA A 159 3.07 -18.57 1.40
C ALA A 159 2.85 -19.57 0.25
N ALA A 160 2.98 -20.88 0.51
CA ALA A 160 2.85 -21.92 -0.53
C ALA A 160 1.45 -21.96 -1.19
N ALA A 161 0.39 -21.64 -0.44
CA ALA A 161 -0.96 -21.57 -1.00
C ALA A 161 -1.13 -20.32 -1.88
N ILE A 162 -0.61 -19.17 -1.42
CA ILE A 162 -0.65 -17.91 -2.17
C ILE A 162 0.12 -18.05 -3.48
N GLU A 163 1.36 -18.53 -3.44
CA GLU A 163 2.21 -18.72 -4.62
C GLU A 163 1.57 -19.63 -5.66
N ARG A 164 1.01 -20.77 -5.22
CA ARG A 164 0.34 -21.70 -6.12
C ARG A 164 -0.85 -21.08 -6.84
N TRP A 165 -1.66 -20.29 -6.13
CA TRP A 165 -2.83 -19.62 -6.72
C TRP A 165 -2.42 -18.41 -7.55
N GLU A 166 -1.42 -17.65 -7.14
CA GLU A 166 -0.86 -16.54 -7.90
C GLU A 166 -0.31 -17.01 -9.26
N GLN A 167 0.45 -18.09 -9.28
CA GLN A 167 0.96 -18.66 -10.53
C GLN A 167 -0.18 -19.06 -11.49
N ARG A 168 -1.26 -19.66 -10.96
CA ARG A 168 -2.44 -19.99 -11.77
C ARG A 168 -3.15 -18.74 -12.27
N LEU A 169 -3.27 -17.73 -11.41
CA LEU A 169 -3.88 -16.45 -11.76
C LEU A 169 -3.09 -15.74 -12.86
N CYS A 170 -1.77 -15.65 -12.73
CA CYS A 170 -0.90 -15.03 -13.73
C CYS A 170 -1.02 -15.71 -15.10
N ARG A 171 -0.99 -17.06 -15.15
CA ARG A 171 -1.14 -17.80 -16.42
C ARG A 171 -2.51 -17.63 -17.08
N ARG A 172 -3.53 -17.25 -16.32
CA ARG A 172 -4.91 -17.12 -16.79
C ARG A 172 -5.32 -15.67 -17.06
N ALA A 173 -4.60 -14.69 -16.47
CA ALA A 173 -4.88 -13.28 -16.64
C ALA A 173 -4.58 -12.81 -18.07
N ASP A 174 -5.41 -11.90 -18.58
CA ASP A 174 -5.18 -11.23 -19.85
C ASP A 174 -4.06 -10.20 -19.75
N ALA A 175 -3.85 -9.62 -18.54
CA ALA A 175 -2.71 -8.76 -18.23
C ALA A 175 -2.35 -8.85 -16.75
N VAL A 176 -1.05 -8.67 -16.45
CA VAL A 176 -0.51 -8.59 -15.10
C VAL A 176 0.20 -7.26 -14.94
N PHE A 177 -0.28 -6.43 -14.01
CA PHE A 177 0.38 -5.18 -13.64
C PHE A 177 1.13 -5.38 -12.33
N VAL A 178 2.36 -4.91 -12.25
CA VAL A 178 3.22 -5.06 -11.09
C VAL A 178 3.81 -3.71 -10.69
N THR A 179 4.16 -3.56 -9.41
CA THR A 179 4.63 -2.29 -8.86
C THR A 179 6.13 -2.25 -8.60
N SER A 180 6.86 -3.33 -8.84
CA SER A 180 8.32 -3.35 -8.71
C SER A 180 8.98 -4.17 -9.81
N PRO A 181 10.25 -3.87 -10.15
CA PRO A 181 11.04 -4.68 -11.07
C PRO A 181 11.19 -6.14 -10.62
N ASP A 182 11.31 -6.38 -9.31
CA ASP A 182 11.38 -7.73 -8.76
C ASP A 182 10.11 -8.54 -9.05
N LEU A 183 8.93 -7.96 -8.81
CA LEU A 183 7.66 -8.58 -9.18
C LEU A 183 7.57 -8.83 -10.69
N GLN A 184 8.09 -7.91 -11.51
CA GLN A 184 8.13 -8.10 -12.96
C GLN A 184 8.99 -9.29 -13.35
N ARG A 185 10.24 -9.38 -12.85
CA ARG A 185 11.13 -10.51 -13.10
C ARG A 185 10.49 -11.85 -12.70
N ARG A 186 9.78 -11.87 -11.56
CA ARG A 186 9.15 -13.07 -11.03
C ARG A 186 7.92 -13.51 -11.82
N LEU A 187 7.09 -12.57 -12.29
CA LEU A 187 5.79 -12.89 -12.89
C LEU A 187 5.80 -12.87 -14.44
N ALA A 188 6.74 -12.17 -15.09
CA ALA A 188 6.86 -12.14 -16.55
C ALA A 188 7.01 -13.52 -17.20
N PRO A 189 7.72 -14.50 -16.62
CA PRO A 189 7.75 -15.86 -17.17
C PRO A 189 6.40 -16.59 -17.17
N LEU A 190 5.45 -16.13 -16.33
CA LEU A 190 4.12 -16.71 -16.22
C LEU A 190 3.09 -16.04 -17.14
N ASN A 191 3.33 -14.78 -17.49
CA ASN A 191 2.45 -14.01 -18.37
C ASN A 191 3.26 -12.97 -19.17
N PRO A 192 3.30 -13.06 -20.51
CA PRO A 192 4.07 -12.16 -21.38
C PRO A 192 3.56 -10.71 -21.33
N LEU A 193 2.32 -10.48 -20.88
CA LEU A 193 1.74 -9.16 -20.71
C LEU A 193 1.91 -8.63 -19.27
N THR A 194 3.04 -8.98 -18.64
CA THR A 194 3.43 -8.41 -17.35
C THR A 194 4.08 -7.04 -17.57
N ARG A 195 3.48 -5.98 -17.01
CA ARG A 195 3.95 -4.59 -17.15
C ARG A 195 4.23 -3.96 -15.80
N PHE A 196 5.36 -3.25 -15.72
CA PHE A 196 5.75 -2.50 -14.53
C PHE A 196 5.07 -1.11 -14.51
N TYR A 197 4.36 -0.84 -13.43
CA TYR A 197 3.76 0.45 -13.10
C TYR A 197 4.04 0.75 -11.62
N PRO A 198 4.97 1.64 -11.28
CA PRO A 198 5.34 1.93 -9.90
C PRO A 198 4.13 2.40 -9.09
N ASN A 199 4.19 2.27 -7.78
CA ASN A 199 3.28 3.00 -6.92
C ASN A 199 3.49 4.50 -7.12
N VAL A 200 2.43 5.26 -6.97
CA VAL A 200 2.40 6.71 -7.19
C VAL A 200 1.70 7.38 -6.00
N ALA A 201 1.72 8.71 -5.96
CA ALA A 201 1.08 9.48 -4.90
C ALA A 201 -0.19 10.20 -5.38
N ASP A 202 -1.02 10.62 -4.42
CA ASP A 202 -1.98 11.69 -4.59
C ASP A 202 -1.22 13.02 -4.50
N GLY A 203 -0.67 13.45 -5.65
CA GLY A 203 0.24 14.58 -5.74
C GLY A 203 -0.40 15.88 -5.22
N ASP A 204 -1.66 16.15 -5.58
CA ASP A 204 -2.38 17.35 -5.16
C ASP A 204 -2.57 17.39 -3.64
N HIS A 205 -2.85 16.23 -3.03
CA HIS A 205 -3.01 16.12 -1.59
C HIS A 205 -1.71 16.46 -0.86
N PHE A 206 -0.59 15.87 -1.28
CA PHE A 206 0.70 16.05 -0.60
C PHE A 206 1.39 17.38 -0.96
N ALA A 207 1.13 17.95 -2.13
CA ALA A 207 1.60 19.29 -2.50
C ALA A 207 1.09 20.40 -1.55
N ARG A 208 0.00 20.15 -0.84
CA ARG A 208 -0.48 21.05 0.23
C ARG A 208 0.56 21.30 1.33
N ALA A 209 1.54 20.41 1.51
CA ALA A 209 2.67 20.63 2.42
C ALA A 209 3.48 21.88 2.08
N MET A 210 3.44 22.35 0.84
CA MET A 210 4.15 23.56 0.39
C MET A 210 3.33 24.84 0.59
N ASP A 211 2.06 24.75 1.00
CA ASP A 211 1.24 25.92 1.30
C ASP A 211 1.76 26.64 2.56
N PRO A 212 2.24 27.89 2.46
CA PRO A 212 2.71 28.64 3.62
C PRO A 212 1.64 28.79 4.71
N ALA A 213 0.36 28.86 4.32
CA ALA A 213 -0.77 29.04 5.24
C ALA A 213 -1.14 27.76 6.00
N LEU A 214 -0.68 26.57 5.57
CA LEU A 214 -0.98 25.33 6.28
C LEU A 214 -0.25 25.31 7.64
N PRO A 215 -0.97 25.28 8.79
CA PRO A 215 -0.35 25.31 10.11
C PRO A 215 0.37 23.99 10.40
N LEU A 216 1.50 24.07 11.11
CA LEU A 216 2.15 22.88 11.66
C LEU A 216 1.33 22.33 12.82
N PRO A 217 1.19 20.99 12.93
CA PRO A 217 0.60 20.37 14.11
C PRO A 217 1.39 20.72 15.38
N ALA A 218 0.69 21.01 16.46
CA ALA A 218 1.32 21.49 17.71
C ALA A 218 2.31 20.47 18.30
N ASP A 219 1.98 19.16 18.20
CA ASP A 219 2.84 18.07 18.63
C ASP A 219 4.12 17.95 17.81
N LEU A 220 4.08 18.30 16.52
CA LEU A 220 5.28 18.35 15.66
C LEU A 220 6.07 19.63 15.89
N ALA A 221 5.39 20.77 16.05
CA ALA A 221 6.04 22.05 16.24
C ALA A 221 6.92 22.11 17.51
N ALA A 222 6.57 21.34 18.54
CA ALA A 222 7.32 21.21 19.79
C ALA A 222 8.62 20.38 19.64
N ILE A 223 8.80 19.65 18.55
CA ILE A 223 9.98 18.79 18.33
C ILE A 223 11.07 19.65 17.68
N PRO A 224 12.32 19.62 18.20
CA PRO A 224 13.43 20.36 17.60
C PRO A 224 13.74 19.94 16.15
N ALA A 225 14.17 20.90 15.33
CA ALA A 225 14.76 20.60 14.02
C ALA A 225 16.26 20.23 14.17
N PRO A 226 16.86 19.47 13.22
CA PRO A 226 16.23 18.95 12.03
C PRO A 226 15.33 17.72 12.33
N ARG A 227 14.18 17.66 11.68
CA ARG A 227 13.18 16.59 11.84
C ARG A 227 13.26 15.61 10.67
N LEU A 228 13.71 14.40 10.95
CA LEU A 228 13.84 13.29 10.00
C LEU A 228 12.58 12.45 10.08
N GLY A 229 11.69 12.55 9.07
CA GLY A 229 10.34 12.03 9.16
C GLY A 229 10.14 10.68 8.47
N PHE A 230 9.44 9.76 9.13
CA PHE A 230 8.87 8.58 8.51
C PHE A 230 7.35 8.55 8.75
N VAL A 231 6.58 8.28 7.70
CA VAL A 231 5.12 8.08 7.77
C VAL A 231 4.76 6.72 7.22
N GLY A 232 4.18 5.86 8.04
CA GLY A 232 3.76 4.51 7.62
C GLY A 232 3.68 3.54 8.77
N ALA A 233 3.33 2.28 8.47
CA ALA A 233 3.34 1.23 9.47
C ALA A 233 4.78 0.96 9.96
N ILE A 234 5.00 1.10 11.25
CA ILE A 234 6.27 0.83 11.93
C ILE A 234 6.31 -0.65 12.26
N SER A 235 6.92 -1.44 11.38
CA SER A 235 6.95 -2.91 11.48
C SER A 235 8.36 -3.42 11.18
N ALA A 236 8.88 -4.29 12.04
CA ALA A 236 10.27 -4.76 11.98
C ALA A 236 10.60 -5.56 10.70
N TYR A 237 9.59 -6.13 10.01
CA TYR A 237 9.84 -6.77 8.73
C TYR A 237 10.00 -5.79 7.55
N LYS A 238 9.61 -4.51 7.73
CA LYS A 238 9.74 -3.45 6.72
C LYS A 238 10.86 -2.48 7.01
N LEU A 239 10.91 -1.99 8.25
CA LEU A 239 11.86 -0.98 8.67
C LEU A 239 13.06 -1.59 9.38
N ASP A 240 14.22 -1.04 9.16
CA ASP A 240 15.41 -1.35 9.92
C ASP A 240 15.41 -0.51 11.22
N LEU A 241 14.80 -1.07 12.26
CA LEU A 241 14.69 -0.41 13.56
C LEU A 241 16.06 -0.29 14.24
N ALA A 242 16.97 -1.24 14.00
CA ALA A 242 18.33 -1.19 14.54
C ALA A 242 19.14 -0.06 13.90
N LEU A 243 19.00 0.14 12.57
CA LEU A 243 19.58 1.28 11.87
C LEU A 243 19.07 2.61 12.44
N LEU A 244 17.75 2.74 12.65
CA LEU A 244 17.16 3.95 13.24
C LEU A 244 17.67 4.20 14.64
N GLU A 245 17.81 3.16 15.48
CA GLU A 245 18.36 3.27 16.83
C GLU A 245 19.81 3.75 16.81
N GLN A 246 20.65 3.18 15.95
CA GLN A 246 22.06 3.54 15.83
C GLN A 246 22.21 5.00 15.34
N LEU A 247 21.42 5.42 14.35
CA LEU A 247 21.40 6.82 13.89
C LEU A 247 21.00 7.78 15.00
N ALA A 248 19.93 7.46 15.76
CA ALA A 248 19.48 8.31 16.85
C ALA A 248 20.53 8.46 17.96
N ARG A 249 21.22 7.36 18.33
CA ARG A 249 22.29 7.37 19.32
C ARG A 249 23.52 8.17 18.85
N ALA A 250 23.91 8.00 17.59
CA ALA A 250 25.09 8.66 17.03
C ALA A 250 24.87 10.16 16.80
N HIS A 251 23.62 10.58 16.55
CA HIS A 251 23.27 11.95 16.20
C HIS A 251 22.14 12.49 17.09
N PRO A 252 22.41 12.80 18.37
CA PRO A 252 21.40 13.24 19.33
C PRO A 252 20.75 14.60 18.98
N SER A 253 21.36 15.37 18.10
CA SER A 253 20.80 16.63 17.59
C SER A 253 19.76 16.44 16.48
N TRP A 254 19.61 15.23 15.92
CA TRP A 254 18.58 14.92 14.93
C TRP A 254 17.33 14.38 15.62
N SER A 255 16.17 14.90 15.28
CA SER A 255 14.89 14.39 15.78
C SER A 255 14.32 13.36 14.79
N LEU A 256 14.25 12.09 15.18
CA LEU A 256 13.56 11.05 14.41
C LEU A 256 12.07 11.09 14.72
N VAL A 257 11.24 11.42 13.73
CA VAL A 257 9.79 11.55 13.89
C VAL A 257 9.08 10.42 13.12
N LEU A 258 8.50 9.47 13.85
CA LEU A 258 7.86 8.29 13.30
C LEU A 258 6.33 8.39 13.46
N ILE A 259 5.60 8.44 12.37
CA ILE A 259 4.14 8.58 12.33
C ILE A 259 3.51 7.32 11.75
N GLY A 260 2.71 6.62 12.55
CA GLY A 260 1.97 5.45 12.12
C GLY A 260 1.74 4.43 13.23
N PRO A 261 0.99 3.36 12.92
CA PRO A 261 0.77 2.27 13.86
C PRO A 261 2.03 1.41 14.00
N VAL A 262 2.32 0.99 15.23
CA VAL A 262 3.39 0.02 15.52
C VAL A 262 2.84 -1.39 15.39
N GLY A 263 3.61 -2.29 14.75
CA GLY A 263 3.30 -3.71 14.67
C GLY A 263 2.17 -4.06 13.69
N GLU A 264 1.78 -3.14 12.80
CA GLU A 264 0.80 -3.47 11.76
C GLU A 264 1.36 -4.53 10.80
N GLY A 265 0.71 -5.68 10.81
CA GLY A 265 1.15 -6.83 10.01
C GLY A 265 2.27 -7.67 10.64
N ASP A 266 2.89 -7.19 11.73
CA ASP A 266 3.96 -7.84 12.49
C ASP A 266 3.83 -7.48 13.96
N PRO A 267 2.93 -8.14 14.72
CA PRO A 267 2.63 -7.82 16.11
C PRO A 267 3.79 -7.99 17.08
N ASP A 268 4.83 -8.70 16.66
CA ASP A 268 6.02 -8.96 17.48
C ASP A 268 7.08 -7.84 17.31
N THR A 269 6.75 -6.78 16.55
CA THR A 269 7.59 -5.58 16.43
C THR A 269 7.80 -4.92 17.77
N ASP A 270 9.05 -4.86 18.23
CA ASP A 270 9.45 -4.15 19.44
C ASP A 270 10.14 -2.82 19.06
N VAL A 271 9.67 -1.73 19.65
CA VAL A 271 10.22 -0.39 19.49
C VAL A 271 10.67 0.21 20.83
N ALA A 272 10.74 -0.58 21.91
CA ALA A 272 11.02 -0.08 23.26
C ALA A 272 12.39 0.60 23.34
N ALA A 273 13.43 -0.01 22.78
CA ALA A 273 14.78 0.57 22.75
C ALA A 273 14.83 1.90 21.97
N LEU A 274 14.11 1.96 20.86
CA LEU A 274 14.01 3.17 20.01
C LEU A 274 13.22 4.28 20.74
N ALA A 275 12.09 3.91 21.37
CA ALA A 275 11.22 4.83 22.10
C ALA A 275 11.87 5.41 23.38
N ALA A 276 12.90 4.74 23.93
CA ALA A 276 13.63 5.21 25.10
C ALA A 276 14.62 6.37 24.77
N LEU A 277 14.86 6.67 23.50
CA LEU A 277 15.79 7.72 23.09
C LEU A 277 15.08 9.09 23.07
N ALA A 278 15.68 10.09 23.70
CA ALA A 278 15.08 11.42 23.88
C ALA A 278 14.80 12.16 22.56
N ASN A 279 15.55 11.83 21.50
CA ASN A 279 15.42 12.42 20.16
C ASN A 279 14.59 11.56 19.20
N VAL A 280 13.86 10.55 19.70
CA VAL A 280 12.94 9.72 18.91
C VAL A 280 11.50 9.97 19.34
N HIS A 281 10.66 10.34 18.40
CA HIS A 281 9.29 10.76 18.63
C HIS A 281 8.31 9.83 17.88
N LEU A 282 7.66 8.93 18.62
CA LEU A 282 6.60 8.04 18.11
C LEU A 282 5.25 8.75 18.25
N LEU A 283 4.78 9.41 17.20
CA LEU A 283 3.54 10.20 17.26
C LEU A 283 2.26 9.37 17.09
N GLY A 284 2.40 8.07 16.76
CA GLY A 284 1.26 7.20 16.49
C GLY A 284 0.56 7.51 15.16
N PRO A 285 -0.56 6.83 14.86
CA PRO A 285 -1.27 7.01 13.59
C PRO A 285 -1.92 8.39 13.50
N ARG A 286 -1.93 8.97 12.30
CA ARG A 286 -2.59 10.24 11.97
C ARG A 286 -3.55 10.05 10.80
N PRO A 287 -4.70 10.76 10.78
CA PRO A 287 -5.61 10.75 9.64
C PRO A 287 -4.90 11.20 8.35
N TYR A 288 -5.24 10.57 7.22
CA TYR A 288 -4.65 10.89 5.92
C TYR A 288 -4.73 12.39 5.59
N ALA A 289 -5.88 13.01 5.88
CA ALA A 289 -6.15 14.41 5.57
C ALA A 289 -5.16 15.41 6.19
N VAL A 290 -4.52 15.08 7.32
CA VAL A 290 -3.59 15.95 8.03
C VAL A 290 -2.12 15.65 7.74
N LEU A 291 -1.81 14.56 7.01
CA LEU A 291 -0.43 14.19 6.71
C LEU A 291 0.38 15.29 6.00
N PRO A 292 -0.18 16.09 5.06
CA PRO A 292 0.55 17.20 4.47
C PRO A 292 1.12 18.19 5.48
N ALA A 293 0.38 18.46 6.58
CA ALA A 293 0.84 19.37 7.63
C ALA A 293 2.04 18.80 8.41
N TYR A 294 2.09 17.48 8.62
CA TYR A 294 3.25 16.82 9.19
C TYR A 294 4.43 16.83 8.23
N LEU A 295 4.21 16.51 6.94
CA LEU A 295 5.29 16.55 5.95
C LEU A 295 5.89 17.94 5.80
N LYS A 296 5.08 19.01 5.89
CA LYS A 296 5.55 20.40 5.90
C LYS A 296 6.60 20.67 6.99
N GLY A 297 6.48 20.00 8.12
CA GLY A 297 7.38 20.19 9.27
C GLY A 297 8.63 19.31 9.26
N PHE A 298 8.81 18.43 8.28
CA PHE A 298 10.00 17.61 8.13
C PHE A 298 11.08 18.35 7.33
N ASP A 299 12.33 18.13 7.69
CA ASP A 299 13.49 18.61 6.92
C ASP A 299 13.86 17.60 5.82
N LEU A 300 13.61 16.29 6.06
CA LEU A 300 13.71 15.23 5.06
C LEU A 300 12.79 14.03 5.39
N GLY A 301 12.46 13.25 4.36
CA GLY A 301 11.76 12.00 4.49
C GLY A 301 12.72 10.81 4.52
N LEU A 302 12.55 9.93 5.52
CA LEU A 302 13.33 8.69 5.65
C LEU A 302 12.57 7.48 5.15
N LEU A 303 13.29 6.59 4.45
CA LEU A 303 12.82 5.26 4.06
C LEU A 303 13.89 4.20 4.42
N PRO A 304 14.11 3.94 5.72
CA PRO A 304 15.12 3.00 6.21
C PRO A 304 14.59 1.57 6.11
N LEU A 305 14.51 1.06 4.89
CA LEU A 305 13.90 -0.22 4.59
C LEU A 305 14.91 -1.36 4.78
N ARG A 306 14.47 -2.46 5.43
CA ARG A 306 15.27 -3.69 5.50
C ARG A 306 15.39 -4.34 4.14
N PHE A 307 16.52 -5.00 3.89
CA PHE A 307 16.67 -5.84 2.70
C PHE A 307 16.15 -7.26 3.00
N ASN A 308 14.99 -7.59 2.46
CA ASN A 308 14.40 -8.92 2.53
C ASN A 308 13.45 -9.15 1.33
N ALA A 309 12.92 -10.37 1.20
CA ALA A 309 12.06 -10.74 0.08
C ALA A 309 10.79 -9.88 -0.05
N TYR A 310 10.27 -9.33 1.04
CA TYR A 310 9.10 -8.45 0.99
C TYR A 310 9.47 -7.04 0.47
N THR A 311 10.49 -6.42 1.07
CA THR A 311 10.86 -5.04 0.75
C THR A 311 11.49 -4.91 -0.64
N GLN A 312 12.19 -5.93 -1.13
CA GLN A 312 12.69 -5.99 -2.51
C GLN A 312 11.55 -6.08 -3.54
N ALA A 313 10.44 -6.71 -3.17
CA ALA A 313 9.28 -6.87 -4.05
C ALA A 313 8.24 -5.74 -3.91
N MET A 314 8.41 -4.79 -3.00
CA MET A 314 7.47 -3.68 -2.84
C MET A 314 7.99 -2.38 -3.46
N PHE A 315 7.08 -1.47 -3.81
CA PHE A 315 7.41 -0.08 -4.09
C PHE A 315 6.87 0.80 -2.96
N PRO A 316 7.71 1.57 -2.23
CA PRO A 316 7.27 2.39 -1.11
C PRO A 316 6.47 3.61 -1.61
N MET A 317 5.15 3.64 -1.37
CA MET A 317 4.29 4.75 -1.77
C MET A 317 4.76 6.10 -1.22
N LYS A 318 5.38 6.08 -0.02
CA LYS A 318 5.89 7.28 0.64
C LYS A 318 6.97 8.00 -0.16
N PHE A 319 7.65 7.30 -1.05
CA PHE A 319 8.64 7.91 -1.94
C PHE A 319 8.04 9.10 -2.71
N PHE A 320 7.01 8.86 -3.50
CA PHE A 320 6.36 9.93 -4.28
C PHE A 320 5.54 10.89 -3.41
N GLU A 321 5.04 10.47 -2.26
CA GLU A 321 4.35 11.35 -1.31
C GLU A 321 5.31 12.41 -0.74
N TYR A 322 6.54 12.00 -0.39
CA TYR A 322 7.57 12.93 0.09
C TYR A 322 8.07 13.85 -1.03
N LEU A 323 8.28 13.32 -2.22
CA LEU A 323 8.67 14.15 -3.37
C LEU A 323 7.59 15.18 -3.72
N ALA A 324 6.30 14.81 -3.69
CA ALA A 324 5.18 15.72 -3.92
C ALA A 324 5.05 16.80 -2.83
N ALA A 325 5.49 16.51 -1.60
CA ALA A 325 5.62 17.49 -0.52
C ALA A 325 6.89 18.36 -0.65
N GLY A 326 7.73 18.13 -1.67
CA GLY A 326 8.98 18.85 -1.90
C GLY A 326 10.14 18.42 -1.00
N LEU A 327 9.99 17.34 -0.20
CA LEU A 327 11.01 16.88 0.74
C LEU A 327 12.20 16.20 0.04
N PRO A 328 13.43 16.40 0.51
CA PRO A 328 14.52 15.48 0.21
C PRO A 328 14.19 14.09 0.76
N VAL A 329 14.64 13.04 0.09
CA VAL A 329 14.41 11.66 0.51
C VAL A 329 15.73 10.92 0.64
N VAL A 330 15.95 10.29 1.81
CA VAL A 330 17.04 9.33 2.03
C VAL A 330 16.42 7.95 2.20
N SER A 331 16.84 7.00 1.39
CA SER A 331 16.25 5.66 1.34
C SER A 331 17.29 4.57 1.23
N SER A 332 16.98 3.40 1.80
CA SER A 332 17.69 2.18 1.42
C SER A 332 17.56 1.94 -0.10
N ALA A 333 18.67 1.54 -0.74
CA ALA A 333 18.80 1.38 -2.19
C ALA A 333 18.11 0.11 -2.71
N ILE A 334 16.80 -0.04 -2.44
CA ILE A 334 16.01 -1.18 -2.94
C ILE A 334 15.80 -1.09 -4.45
N ASP A 335 15.68 -2.25 -5.12
CA ASP A 335 15.52 -2.36 -6.58
C ASP A 335 14.39 -1.48 -7.15
N ALA A 336 13.29 -1.38 -6.43
CA ALA A 336 12.13 -0.63 -6.87
C ALA A 336 12.39 0.89 -7.03
N LEU A 337 13.37 1.43 -6.31
CA LEU A 337 13.74 2.85 -6.35
C LEU A 337 14.90 3.17 -7.30
N GLN A 338 15.64 2.16 -7.78
CA GLN A 338 16.77 2.37 -8.70
C GLN A 338 16.41 3.20 -9.96
N PRO A 339 15.23 3.00 -10.59
CA PRO A 339 14.82 3.82 -11.73
C PRO A 339 14.60 5.32 -11.41
N PHE A 340 14.62 5.69 -10.12
CA PHE A 340 14.35 7.03 -9.58
C PHE A 340 15.53 7.56 -8.74
N ALA A 341 16.73 7.03 -8.96
CA ALA A 341 17.94 7.42 -8.23
C ALA A 341 18.33 8.91 -8.42
N ASP A 342 17.85 9.54 -9.49
CA ASP A 342 17.99 10.96 -9.78
C ASP A 342 17.06 11.85 -8.93
N LEU A 343 16.12 11.27 -8.18
CA LEU A 343 15.13 11.99 -7.36
C LEU A 343 15.37 11.87 -5.84
N ALA A 344 16.29 11.01 -5.39
CA ALA A 344 16.53 10.74 -3.98
C ALA A 344 17.98 10.30 -3.72
N LEU A 345 18.39 10.32 -2.46
CA LEU A 345 19.65 9.72 -2.02
C LEU A 345 19.39 8.25 -1.64
N LEU A 346 19.77 7.35 -2.53
CA LEU A 346 19.65 5.91 -2.33
C LEU A 346 20.98 5.34 -1.85
N VAL A 347 20.98 4.74 -0.66
CA VAL A 347 22.21 4.27 0.00
C VAL A 347 22.04 2.87 0.57
N ASP A 348 23.15 2.20 0.83
CA ASP A 348 23.14 0.93 1.55
C ASP A 348 22.57 1.13 2.96
N PRO A 349 21.84 0.13 3.51
CA PRO A 349 21.22 0.24 4.82
C PRO A 349 22.25 0.06 5.95
N THR A 350 23.25 0.95 5.98
CA THR A 350 24.25 1.05 7.05
C THR A 350 24.14 2.39 7.75
N PRO A 351 24.46 2.49 9.05
CA PRO A 351 24.42 3.74 9.80
C PRO A 351 25.30 4.82 9.17
N GLU A 352 26.48 4.46 8.71
CA GLU A 352 27.46 5.39 8.12
C GLU A 352 26.94 5.97 6.81
N ALA A 353 26.42 5.13 5.91
CA ALA A 353 25.88 5.57 4.62
C ALA A 353 24.62 6.43 4.80
N PHE A 354 23.72 6.06 5.71
CA PHE A 354 22.55 6.87 6.03
C PHE A 354 22.93 8.20 6.68
N ALA A 355 23.88 8.20 7.64
CA ALA A 355 24.34 9.42 8.28
C ALA A 355 24.96 10.41 7.27
N ALA A 356 25.81 9.91 6.37
CA ALA A 356 26.41 10.73 5.31
C ALA A 356 25.33 11.31 4.38
N ALA A 357 24.38 10.50 3.93
CA ALA A 357 23.29 10.95 3.03
C ALA A 357 22.33 11.94 3.72
N ILE A 358 22.03 11.73 5.00
CA ILE A 358 21.22 12.68 5.79
C ILE A 358 21.97 14.00 5.92
N GLY A 359 23.26 13.97 6.27
CA GLY A 359 24.10 15.16 6.35
C GLY A 359 24.12 15.95 5.04
N ALA A 360 24.34 15.27 3.92
CA ALA A 360 24.29 15.84 2.58
C ALA A 360 22.93 16.47 2.25
N ALA A 361 21.82 15.75 2.54
CA ALA A 361 20.47 16.26 2.32
C ALA A 361 20.17 17.52 3.15
N LEU A 362 20.59 17.55 4.42
CA LEU A 362 20.44 18.71 5.31
C LEU A 362 21.30 19.89 4.89
N ALA A 363 22.46 19.65 4.25
CA ALA A 363 23.29 20.67 3.62
C ALA A 363 22.74 21.18 2.28
N GLY A 364 21.63 20.62 1.81
CA GLY A 364 21.01 21.00 0.54
C GLY A 364 21.62 20.31 -0.69
N GLU A 365 22.42 19.28 -0.48
CA GLU A 365 23.00 18.47 -1.54
C GLU A 365 21.99 17.41 -2.06
N GLY A 366 22.22 16.93 -3.30
CA GLY A 366 21.33 15.97 -3.97
C GLY A 366 20.27 16.65 -4.86
N PRO A 367 19.19 15.92 -5.23
CA PRO A 367 18.18 16.43 -6.15
C PRO A 367 17.52 17.70 -5.64
N SER A 368 17.44 18.74 -6.49
CA SER A 368 16.78 20.00 -6.14
C SER A 368 15.27 19.80 -5.86
N ARG A 369 14.66 20.74 -5.11
CA ARG A 369 13.21 20.73 -4.90
C ARG A 369 12.44 20.70 -6.23
N GLN A 370 12.89 21.44 -7.23
CA GLN A 370 12.26 21.48 -8.54
C GLN A 370 12.29 20.11 -9.23
N GLN A 371 13.42 19.41 -9.19
CA GLN A 371 13.54 18.05 -9.75
C GLN A 371 12.61 17.07 -9.02
N ARG A 372 12.56 17.10 -7.69
CA ARG A 372 11.67 16.23 -6.90
C ARG A 372 10.19 16.45 -7.24
N LEU A 373 9.76 17.71 -7.30
CA LEU A 373 8.38 18.07 -7.65
C LEU A 373 8.03 17.69 -9.10
N ALA A 374 8.93 17.92 -10.05
CA ALA A 374 8.75 17.52 -11.44
C ALA A 374 8.65 15.99 -11.57
N GLY A 375 9.50 15.24 -10.86
CA GLY A 375 9.45 13.80 -10.81
C GLY A 375 8.14 13.27 -10.20
N ALA A 376 7.63 13.90 -9.14
CA ALA A 376 6.35 13.51 -8.54
C ALA A 376 5.15 13.83 -9.45
N ALA A 377 5.18 14.95 -10.17
CA ALA A 377 4.05 15.44 -10.99
C ALA A 377 3.66 14.49 -12.13
N VAL A 378 4.62 13.74 -12.68
CA VAL A 378 4.34 12.76 -13.75
C VAL A 378 3.86 11.41 -13.23
N HIS A 379 4.00 11.16 -11.92
CA HIS A 379 3.65 9.91 -11.27
C HIS A 379 2.36 10.03 -10.45
N THR A 380 1.22 10.12 -11.15
CA THR A 380 -0.12 10.27 -10.54
C THR A 380 -0.96 9.01 -10.72
N TYR A 381 -1.94 8.79 -9.84
CA TYR A 381 -2.89 7.68 -9.97
C TYR A 381 -3.67 7.73 -11.27
N ARG A 382 -4.10 8.92 -11.70
CA ARG A 382 -4.82 9.11 -12.96
C ARG A 382 -3.95 8.74 -14.17
N GLY A 383 -2.76 9.35 -14.29
CA GLY A 383 -1.85 9.11 -15.42
C GLY A 383 -1.42 7.65 -15.53
N ARG A 384 -1.12 7.01 -14.38
CA ARG A 384 -0.80 5.58 -14.32
C ARG A 384 -1.99 4.71 -14.76
N THR A 385 -3.20 5.02 -14.28
CA THR A 385 -4.41 4.27 -14.65
C THR A 385 -4.71 4.40 -16.14
N GLU A 386 -4.56 5.61 -16.71
CA GLU A 386 -4.67 5.83 -18.16
C GLU A 386 -3.64 5.01 -18.97
N ALA A 387 -2.39 4.93 -18.48
CA ALA A 387 -1.37 4.11 -19.13
C ALA A 387 -1.72 2.61 -19.10
N MET A 388 -2.16 2.08 -17.95
CA MET A 388 -2.65 0.70 -17.83
C MET A 388 -3.84 0.43 -18.76
N LEU A 389 -4.77 1.39 -18.90
CA LEU A 389 -5.92 1.28 -19.81
C LEU A 389 -5.49 1.27 -21.28
N ARG A 390 -4.47 2.05 -21.67
CA ARG A 390 -3.90 2.00 -23.03
C ARG A 390 -3.31 0.61 -23.34
N ASP A 391 -2.55 0.02 -22.43
CA ASP A 391 -2.03 -1.33 -22.60
C ASP A 391 -3.17 -2.36 -22.75
N LEU A 392 -4.24 -2.25 -21.96
CA LEU A 392 -5.40 -3.12 -22.08
C LEU A 392 -6.16 -2.91 -23.40
N ALA A 393 -6.21 -1.69 -23.93
CA ALA A 393 -6.84 -1.41 -25.22
C ALA A 393 -6.07 -2.04 -26.39
N ALA A 394 -4.75 -2.15 -26.27
CA ALA A 394 -3.89 -2.79 -27.28
C ALA A 394 -4.08 -4.32 -27.37
N LEU A 395 -4.79 -4.94 -26.42
CA LEU A 395 -5.10 -6.38 -26.46
C LEU A 395 -6.32 -6.75 -27.33
N GLY A 396 -7.01 -5.78 -27.94
CA GLY A 396 -8.20 -6.03 -28.78
C GLY A 396 -9.50 -5.98 -28.01
#